data_c6abe81d767c33d1256cc79397b546ee
#
_entry.id   c6abe81d767c33d1256cc79397b546ee
#
_cell.length_a   1.000
_cell.length_b   1.000
_cell.length_c   1.000
_cell.angle_alpha   90.00
_cell.angle_beta   90.00
_cell.angle_gamma   90.00
#
_symmetry.space_group_name_H-M   'P 1'
#
loop_
_entity.id
_entity.type
_entity.pdbx_description
1 polymer ?
#
loop_
_entity_poly.entity_id
_entity_poly.type
_entity_poly.pdbx_seq_one_letter_code
_entity_poly.pdbx_strand_id
1 'polypeptide(L)'
;MKIRTMWRHIRDAVKSLFRNGWSTFGAISAVSMVLLLVGIFVSLLFNMNKIATDVEQDVNVRVYIDLAADETKTAELKAAIEALDTVDTVKFRSKDEELEDITKSVAQEFELFKNDSNPLRDAFDVSIKNPKQTKEVANVIEKMDYVARVNYGGARADTLFKVIATARNVGIGVISVLLIIALFLISNTIRSTIYARKTEIEIMQLVGATKAYIRWPFFLEGGLIGLIGSILPITLLWILYLWVYKGGSDFFAGSNFSLLAPNPFLYRLSWAMAGVGILIGSFGSIFSMRRFLKK
;
A
#
# COMPACT_ATOMS: atom_id res chain seq x y z
N MET A 1 -6.50 35.79 -15.18
CA MET A 1 -5.95 36.64 -14.06
C MET A 1 -4.53 37.05 -14.43
N LYS A 2 -4.15 38.32 -14.21
CA LYS A 2 -2.75 38.76 -14.48
C LYS A 2 -1.83 38.17 -13.41
N ILE A 3 -0.63 37.66 -13.78
CA ILE A 3 0.39 37.06 -12.87
C ILE A 3 0.64 37.92 -11.63
N ARG A 4 0.60 39.24 -11.79
CA ARG A 4 0.77 40.23 -10.71
C ARG A 4 -0.33 40.15 -9.62
N THR A 5 -1.55 39.74 -10.01
CA THR A 5 -2.67 39.57 -9.07
C THR A 5 -2.50 38.27 -8.27
N MET A 6 -2.02 37.21 -8.91
CA MET A 6 -1.78 35.92 -8.25
C MET A 6 -0.66 36.03 -7.21
N TRP A 7 0.43 36.76 -7.50
CA TRP A 7 1.51 37.03 -6.56
C TRP A 7 1.02 37.79 -5.30
N ARG A 8 0.12 38.79 -5.50
CA ARG A 8 -0.51 39.50 -4.37
C ARG A 8 -1.31 38.53 -3.49
N HIS A 9 -2.14 37.68 -4.08
CA HIS A 9 -2.94 36.71 -3.32
C HIS A 9 -2.09 35.72 -2.53
N ILE A 10 -0.97 35.24 -3.09
CA ILE A 10 -0.01 34.38 -2.36
C ILE A 10 0.60 35.15 -1.18
N ARG A 11 1.07 36.37 -1.40
CA ARG A 11 1.62 37.22 -0.33
C ARG A 11 0.59 37.49 0.78
N ASP A 12 -0.65 37.78 0.41
CA ASP A 12 -1.73 38.06 1.36
C ASP A 12 -2.10 36.76 2.13
N ALA A 13 -2.10 35.60 1.50
CA ALA A 13 -2.30 34.31 2.15
C ALA A 13 -1.18 34.02 3.17
N VAL A 14 0.09 34.19 2.79
CA VAL A 14 1.23 33.98 3.71
C VAL A 14 1.15 34.95 4.89
N LYS A 15 0.87 36.23 4.64
CA LYS A 15 0.72 37.23 5.74
C LYS A 15 -0.44 36.89 6.68
N SER A 16 -1.50 36.29 6.15
CA SER A 16 -2.63 35.79 6.91
C SER A 16 -2.26 34.69 7.89
N LEU A 17 -1.46 33.70 7.43
CA LEU A 17 -1.00 32.60 8.29
C LEU A 17 -0.30 33.10 9.55
N PHE A 18 0.57 34.10 9.39
CA PHE A 18 1.29 34.68 10.54
C PHE A 18 0.40 35.54 11.44
N ARG A 19 -0.57 36.29 10.88
CA ARG A 19 -1.48 37.14 11.66
C ARG A 19 -2.43 36.32 12.56
N ASN A 20 -2.82 35.12 12.12
CA ASN A 20 -3.68 34.19 12.84
C ASN A 20 -2.88 32.99 13.42
N GLY A 21 -1.64 33.24 13.88
CA GLY A 21 -0.65 32.22 14.18
C GLY A 21 -1.17 31.04 15.01
N TRP A 22 -1.93 31.27 16.07
CA TRP A 22 -2.42 30.23 16.97
C TRP A 22 -3.45 29.29 16.27
N SER A 23 -4.40 29.87 15.56
CA SER A 23 -5.39 29.08 14.80
C SER A 23 -4.76 28.31 13.64
N THR A 24 -3.80 28.94 12.93
CA THR A 24 -3.03 28.35 11.85
C THR A 24 -2.16 27.20 12.34
N PHE A 25 -1.47 27.38 13.48
CA PHE A 25 -0.66 26.33 14.10
C PHE A 25 -1.51 25.10 14.45
N GLY A 26 -2.67 25.30 15.08
CA GLY A 26 -3.60 24.21 15.38
C GLY A 26 -4.05 23.46 14.11
N ALA A 27 -4.34 24.17 13.01
CA ALA A 27 -4.72 23.57 11.75
C ALA A 27 -3.57 22.78 11.11
N ILE A 28 -2.37 23.36 11.07
CA ILE A 28 -1.17 22.70 10.53
C ILE A 28 -0.89 21.42 11.32
N SER A 29 -0.90 21.49 12.67
CA SER A 29 -0.67 20.32 13.53
C SER A 29 -1.70 19.22 13.31
N ALA A 30 -2.98 19.58 13.20
CA ALA A 30 -4.04 18.62 12.94
C ALA A 30 -3.92 17.94 11.57
N VAL A 31 -3.63 18.72 10.52
CA VAL A 31 -3.38 18.20 9.18
C VAL A 31 -2.15 17.31 9.15
N SER A 32 -1.06 17.73 9.82
CA SER A 32 0.16 16.94 9.93
C SER A 32 -0.10 15.58 10.56
N MET A 33 -0.87 15.53 11.64
CA MET A 33 -1.19 14.27 12.32
C MET A 33 -2.02 13.35 11.44
N VAL A 34 -3.03 13.88 10.75
CA VAL A 34 -3.85 13.09 9.82
C VAL A 34 -3.00 12.58 8.66
N LEU A 35 -2.18 13.43 8.03
CA LEU A 35 -1.32 13.03 6.92
C LEU A 35 -0.26 12.01 7.34
N LEU A 36 0.25 12.10 8.58
CA LEU A 36 1.17 11.10 9.13
C LEU A 36 0.51 9.73 9.22
N LEU A 37 -0.69 9.67 9.81
CA LEU A 37 -1.44 8.42 9.91
C LEU A 37 -1.77 7.85 8.53
N VAL A 38 -2.23 8.69 7.60
CA VAL A 38 -2.49 8.28 6.21
C VAL A 38 -1.21 7.74 5.55
N GLY A 39 -0.08 8.43 5.71
CA GLY A 39 1.21 8.01 5.17
C GLY A 39 1.68 6.66 5.72
N ILE A 40 1.54 6.43 7.04
CA ILE A 40 1.85 5.15 7.68
C ILE A 40 0.94 4.04 7.11
N PHE A 41 -0.38 4.26 7.06
CA PHE A 41 -1.32 3.28 6.52
C PHE A 41 -1.03 2.94 5.06
N VAL A 42 -0.78 3.93 4.22
CA VAL A 42 -0.44 3.72 2.82
C VAL A 42 0.86 2.94 2.69
N SER A 43 1.90 3.28 3.45
CA SER A 43 3.16 2.55 3.47
C SER A 43 2.96 1.09 3.86
N LEU A 44 2.14 0.84 4.88
CA LEU A 44 1.84 -0.50 5.36
C LEU A 44 1.11 -1.32 4.30
N LEU A 45 0.09 -0.75 3.66
CA LEU A 45 -0.66 -1.41 2.58
C LEU A 45 0.22 -1.77 1.38
N PHE A 46 1.12 -0.87 0.96
CA PHE A 46 2.04 -1.15 -0.16
C PHE A 46 3.04 -2.24 0.17
N ASN A 47 3.59 -2.26 1.41
CA ASN A 47 4.49 -3.33 1.84
C ASN A 47 3.78 -4.67 2.01
N MET A 48 2.56 -4.68 2.56
CA MET A 48 1.74 -5.91 2.61
C MET A 48 1.47 -6.46 1.20
N ASN A 49 1.16 -5.58 0.25
CA ASN A 49 0.94 -6.00 -1.13
C ASN A 49 2.23 -6.53 -1.78
N LYS A 50 3.39 -5.96 -1.47
CA LYS A 50 4.69 -6.46 -1.93
C LYS A 50 4.96 -7.85 -1.37
N ILE A 51 4.80 -8.05 -0.06
CA ILE A 51 4.97 -9.37 0.59
C ILE A 51 4.00 -10.38 -0.02
N ALA A 52 2.74 -9.99 -0.29
CA ALA A 52 1.79 -10.86 -0.96
C ALA A 52 2.29 -11.30 -2.33
N THR A 53 2.82 -10.36 -3.12
CA THR A 53 3.36 -10.66 -4.45
C THR A 53 4.60 -11.56 -4.36
N ASP A 54 5.48 -11.35 -3.37
CA ASP A 54 6.64 -12.20 -3.15
C ASP A 54 6.21 -13.63 -2.79
N VAL A 55 5.20 -13.77 -1.91
CA VAL A 55 4.58 -15.07 -1.61
C VAL A 55 3.97 -15.72 -2.86
N GLU A 56 3.25 -14.95 -3.70
CA GLU A 56 2.68 -15.46 -4.94
C GLU A 56 3.75 -15.96 -5.92
N GLN A 57 4.89 -15.29 -6.00
CA GLN A 57 5.99 -15.67 -6.89
C GLN A 57 6.76 -16.92 -6.39
N ASP A 58 6.79 -17.15 -5.08
CA ASP A 58 7.45 -18.30 -4.45
C ASP A 58 6.56 -19.56 -4.39
N VAL A 59 5.27 -19.43 -4.72
CA VAL A 59 4.34 -20.56 -4.72
C VAL A 59 4.57 -21.41 -5.96
N ASN A 60 5.48 -22.37 -5.86
CA ASN A 60 5.56 -23.49 -6.79
C ASN A 60 4.42 -24.47 -6.50
N VAL A 61 3.74 -24.93 -7.55
CA VAL A 61 2.77 -26.02 -7.43
C VAL A 61 3.54 -27.31 -7.29
N ARG A 62 3.47 -27.92 -6.11
CA ARG A 62 4.09 -29.23 -5.89
C ARG A 62 3.10 -30.33 -6.19
N VAL A 63 3.40 -31.14 -7.20
CA VAL A 63 2.59 -32.25 -7.68
C VAL A 63 3.24 -33.55 -7.21
N TYR A 64 2.64 -34.21 -6.24
CA TYR A 64 3.10 -35.51 -5.76
C TYR A 64 2.65 -36.59 -6.70
N ILE A 65 3.60 -37.47 -7.11
CA ILE A 65 3.41 -38.55 -8.05
C ILE A 65 2.83 -39.78 -7.31
N ASP A 66 1.90 -40.48 -7.94
CA ASP A 66 1.36 -41.71 -7.36
C ASP A 66 2.41 -42.83 -7.41
N LEU A 67 2.43 -43.64 -6.35
CA LEU A 67 3.35 -44.82 -6.26
C LEU A 67 3.14 -45.84 -7.35
N ALA A 68 1.98 -45.84 -8.02
CA ALA A 68 1.67 -46.70 -9.12
C ALA A 68 2.29 -46.23 -10.46
N ALA A 69 2.89 -45.02 -10.51
CA ALA A 69 3.54 -44.51 -11.71
C ALA A 69 4.95 -45.11 -11.83
N ASP A 70 5.19 -45.76 -12.96
CA ASP A 70 6.53 -46.18 -13.40
C ASP A 70 7.27 -44.98 -14.05
N GLU A 71 8.55 -45.17 -14.40
CA GLU A 71 9.37 -44.11 -15.02
C GLU A 71 8.75 -43.59 -16.34
N THR A 72 8.10 -44.46 -17.10
CA THR A 72 7.47 -44.11 -18.39
C THR A 72 6.27 -43.19 -18.14
N LYS A 73 5.42 -43.57 -17.19
CA LYS A 73 4.24 -42.78 -16.80
C LYS A 73 4.60 -41.47 -16.14
N THR A 74 5.69 -41.46 -15.36
CA THR A 74 6.25 -40.22 -14.78
C THR A 74 6.70 -39.27 -15.88
N ALA A 75 7.36 -39.79 -16.95
CA ALA A 75 7.76 -38.93 -18.07
C ALA A 75 6.55 -38.43 -18.88
N GLU A 76 5.52 -39.27 -19.09
CA GLU A 76 4.27 -38.87 -19.75
C GLU A 76 3.54 -37.77 -18.95
N LEU A 77 3.43 -37.92 -17.63
CA LEU A 77 2.84 -36.90 -16.75
C LEU A 77 3.62 -35.57 -16.80
N LYS A 78 4.96 -35.62 -16.79
CA LYS A 78 5.80 -34.45 -16.96
C LYS A 78 5.50 -33.73 -18.27
N ALA A 79 5.47 -34.46 -19.37
CA ALA A 79 5.18 -33.91 -20.70
C ALA A 79 3.75 -33.32 -20.78
N ALA A 80 2.78 -33.93 -20.12
CA ALA A 80 1.42 -33.42 -20.05
C ALA A 80 1.33 -32.12 -19.27
N ILE A 81 2.08 -31.98 -18.16
CA ILE A 81 2.14 -30.74 -17.37
C ILE A 81 2.88 -29.65 -18.15
N GLU A 82 4.00 -29.97 -18.82
CA GLU A 82 4.76 -29.03 -19.65
C GLU A 82 3.96 -28.51 -20.85
N ALA A 83 3.02 -29.29 -21.34
CA ALA A 83 2.14 -28.92 -22.47
C ALA A 83 1.08 -27.86 -22.09
N LEU A 84 0.89 -27.55 -20.81
CA LEU A 84 -0.02 -26.50 -20.39
C LEU A 84 0.60 -25.12 -20.67
N ASP A 85 -0.08 -24.28 -21.44
CA ASP A 85 0.39 -22.92 -21.81
C ASP A 85 0.69 -22.02 -20.59
N THR A 86 0.10 -22.32 -19.45
CA THR A 86 0.22 -21.57 -18.20
C THR A 86 1.43 -21.96 -17.37
N VAL A 87 2.08 -23.07 -17.70
CA VAL A 87 3.27 -23.58 -17.01
C VAL A 87 4.52 -22.94 -17.61
N ASP A 88 5.46 -22.58 -16.75
CA ASP A 88 6.77 -22.03 -17.12
C ASP A 88 7.86 -23.11 -17.10
N THR A 89 8.03 -23.77 -15.96
CA THR A 89 9.03 -24.84 -15.79
C THR A 89 8.49 -25.97 -14.91
N VAL A 90 8.92 -27.21 -15.23
CA VAL A 90 8.64 -28.40 -14.43
C VAL A 90 9.96 -29.04 -14.02
N LYS A 91 10.24 -29.08 -12.72
CA LYS A 91 11.44 -29.72 -12.15
C LYS A 91 11.04 -30.99 -11.41
N PHE A 92 11.67 -32.09 -11.73
CA PHE A 92 11.53 -33.32 -10.96
C PHE A 92 12.32 -33.20 -9.64
N ARG A 93 11.72 -33.64 -8.55
CA ARG A 93 12.32 -33.73 -7.23
C ARG A 93 12.09 -35.12 -6.66
N SER A 94 13.16 -35.79 -6.31
CA SER A 94 13.06 -37.11 -5.72
C SER A 94 12.61 -37.04 -4.25
N LYS A 95 12.03 -38.14 -3.75
CA LYS A 95 11.65 -38.28 -2.34
C LYS A 95 12.84 -38.06 -1.38
N ASP A 96 14.05 -38.36 -1.83
CA ASP A 96 15.26 -38.22 -1.01
C ASP A 96 15.72 -36.75 -0.94
N GLU A 97 15.64 -36.01 -2.05
CA GLU A 97 15.86 -34.56 -2.04
C GLU A 97 14.82 -33.83 -1.18
N GLU A 98 13.58 -34.26 -1.21
CA GLU A 98 12.50 -33.71 -0.37
C GLU A 98 12.79 -33.94 1.11
N LEU A 99 13.22 -35.15 1.48
CA LEU A 99 13.59 -35.49 2.86
C LEU A 99 14.78 -34.66 3.33
N GLU A 100 15.77 -34.45 2.48
CA GLU A 100 16.95 -33.65 2.81
C GLU A 100 16.56 -32.17 3.09
N ASP A 101 15.68 -31.59 2.30
CA ASP A 101 15.20 -30.24 2.49
C ASP A 101 14.36 -30.06 3.78
N ILE A 102 13.51 -31.04 4.09
CA ILE A 102 12.74 -31.06 5.34
C ILE A 102 13.69 -31.20 6.54
N THR A 103 14.69 -32.07 6.46
CA THR A 103 15.67 -32.27 7.54
C THR A 103 16.50 -31.01 7.80
N LYS A 104 16.88 -30.29 6.76
CA LYS A 104 17.60 -29.01 6.89
C LYS A 104 16.77 -27.89 7.49
N SER A 105 15.46 -27.86 7.22
CA SER A 105 14.59 -26.73 7.56
C SER A 105 13.80 -26.90 8.85
N VAL A 106 13.48 -28.12 9.30
CA VAL A 106 12.52 -28.31 10.40
C VAL A 106 13.09 -29.03 11.62
N ALA A 107 13.81 -30.12 11.49
CA ALA A 107 14.42 -30.82 12.62
C ALA A 107 15.37 -31.96 12.19
N GLN A 108 16.47 -32.13 12.93
CA GLN A 108 17.40 -33.23 12.78
C GLN A 108 16.76 -34.61 13.08
N GLU A 109 15.62 -34.64 13.76
CA GLU A 109 14.87 -35.86 14.08
C GLU A 109 14.40 -36.64 12.85
N PHE A 110 14.25 -35.99 11.68
CA PHE A 110 13.89 -36.63 10.41
C PHE A 110 15.08 -37.40 9.77
N GLU A 111 16.29 -37.34 10.30
CA GLU A 111 17.42 -38.14 9.82
C GLU A 111 17.17 -39.65 9.94
N LEU A 112 16.28 -40.08 10.83
CA LEU A 112 15.91 -41.49 11.04
C LEU A 112 15.17 -42.10 9.83
N PHE A 113 14.62 -41.27 8.95
CA PHE A 113 13.88 -41.72 7.76
C PHE A 113 14.74 -41.75 6.50
N LYS A 114 16.04 -41.58 6.59
CA LYS A 114 16.99 -41.79 5.48
C LYS A 114 17.03 -43.27 5.10
N ASN A 115 17.09 -43.57 3.79
CA ASN A 115 17.08 -44.87 3.16
C ASN A 115 15.68 -45.44 2.91
N ASP A 116 15.51 -46.75 2.89
CA ASP A 116 14.28 -47.48 2.50
C ASP A 116 13.04 -47.17 3.34
N SER A 117 13.19 -46.41 4.43
CA SER A 117 12.07 -45.99 5.29
C SER A 117 11.49 -44.62 4.94
N ASN A 118 11.92 -44.00 3.83
CA ASN A 118 11.42 -42.68 3.42
C ASN A 118 9.92 -42.73 3.02
N PRO A 119 9.00 -42.12 3.81
CA PRO A 119 7.58 -42.17 3.54
C PRO A 119 7.14 -41.15 2.49
N LEU A 120 8.07 -40.33 1.99
CA LEU A 120 7.76 -39.26 1.04
C LEU A 120 7.61 -39.83 -0.37
N ARG A 121 7.02 -39.02 -1.25
CA ARG A 121 6.77 -39.34 -2.65
C ARG A 121 7.63 -38.44 -3.53
N ASP A 122 7.95 -38.94 -4.71
CA ASP A 122 8.51 -38.11 -5.76
C ASP A 122 7.51 -37.03 -6.14
N ALA A 123 8.00 -35.88 -6.53
CA ALA A 123 7.18 -34.74 -6.85
C ALA A 123 7.70 -33.97 -8.06
N PHE A 124 6.81 -33.23 -8.71
CA PHE A 124 7.19 -32.16 -9.63
C PHE A 124 6.99 -30.81 -8.97
N ASP A 125 8.01 -29.96 -8.98
CA ASP A 125 7.91 -28.54 -8.68
C ASP A 125 7.57 -27.80 -9.98
N VAL A 126 6.32 -27.34 -10.10
CA VAL A 126 5.78 -26.68 -11.29
C VAL A 126 5.70 -25.18 -11.03
N SER A 127 6.47 -24.42 -11.81
CA SER A 127 6.37 -22.96 -11.83
C SER A 127 5.33 -22.49 -12.83
N ILE A 128 4.51 -21.51 -12.45
CA ILE A 128 3.42 -20.99 -13.27
C ILE A 128 3.74 -19.57 -13.71
N LYS A 129 3.55 -19.27 -15.02
CA LYS A 129 3.80 -17.95 -15.62
C LYS A 129 3.02 -16.83 -14.95
N ASN A 130 1.78 -17.10 -14.53
CA ASN A 130 0.93 -16.12 -13.87
C ASN A 130 0.45 -16.67 -12.52
N PRO A 131 0.97 -16.17 -11.38
CA PRO A 131 0.61 -16.63 -10.04
C PRO A 131 -0.89 -16.62 -9.73
N LYS A 132 -1.66 -15.72 -10.35
CA LYS A 132 -3.11 -15.63 -10.15
C LYS A 132 -3.89 -16.86 -10.69
N GLN A 133 -3.28 -17.62 -11.59
CA GLN A 133 -3.87 -18.83 -12.19
C GLN A 133 -3.43 -20.12 -11.48
N THR A 134 -2.61 -20.01 -10.43
CA THR A 134 -2.07 -21.16 -9.68
C THR A 134 -3.16 -22.14 -9.24
N LYS A 135 -4.26 -21.63 -8.72
CA LYS A 135 -5.38 -22.45 -8.25
C LYS A 135 -6.10 -23.20 -9.40
N GLU A 136 -6.29 -22.52 -10.53
CA GLU A 136 -6.93 -23.12 -11.71
C GLU A 136 -6.04 -24.21 -12.29
N VAL A 137 -4.75 -23.93 -12.44
CA VAL A 137 -3.75 -24.87 -12.94
C VAL A 137 -3.60 -26.06 -11.99
N ALA A 138 -3.53 -25.82 -10.68
CA ALA A 138 -3.48 -26.89 -9.68
C ALA A 138 -4.69 -27.82 -9.77
N ASN A 139 -5.91 -27.27 -9.94
CA ASN A 139 -7.13 -28.07 -10.10
C ASN A 139 -7.16 -28.87 -11.43
N VAL A 140 -6.49 -28.38 -12.48
CA VAL A 140 -6.36 -29.10 -13.73
C VAL A 140 -5.38 -30.27 -13.57
N ILE A 141 -4.22 -30.01 -12.95
CA ILE A 141 -3.19 -31.03 -12.72
C ILE A 141 -3.69 -32.12 -11.75
N GLU A 142 -4.46 -31.72 -10.70
CA GLU A 142 -5.01 -32.67 -9.71
C GLU A 142 -5.93 -33.75 -10.33
N LYS A 143 -6.49 -33.47 -11.51
CA LYS A 143 -7.35 -34.40 -12.25
C LYS A 143 -6.60 -35.27 -13.26
N MET A 144 -5.30 -35.10 -13.40
CA MET A 144 -4.48 -35.89 -14.30
C MET A 144 -4.21 -37.27 -13.70
N ASP A 145 -4.04 -38.28 -14.57
CA ASP A 145 -3.68 -39.62 -14.14
C ASP A 145 -2.30 -39.63 -13.46
N TYR A 146 -2.14 -40.53 -12.49
CA TYR A 146 -0.90 -40.69 -11.70
C TYR A 146 -0.50 -39.49 -10.82
N VAL A 147 -1.41 -38.55 -10.58
CA VAL A 147 -1.26 -37.49 -9.59
C VAL A 147 -1.88 -37.96 -8.29
N ALA A 148 -1.06 -38.11 -7.25
CA ALA A 148 -1.56 -38.47 -5.91
C ALA A 148 -2.16 -37.28 -5.16
N ARG A 149 -1.54 -36.12 -5.28
CA ARG A 149 -1.94 -34.89 -4.61
C ARG A 149 -1.23 -33.69 -5.23
N VAL A 150 -1.93 -32.58 -5.27
CA VAL A 150 -1.34 -31.28 -5.63
C VAL A 150 -1.33 -30.37 -4.42
N ASN A 151 -0.16 -29.82 -4.11
CA ASN A 151 0.01 -28.84 -3.03
C ASN A 151 0.57 -27.54 -3.62
N TYR A 152 -0.25 -26.52 -3.63
CA TYR A 152 0.11 -25.18 -4.10
C TYR A 152 0.14 -24.15 -2.94
N GLY A 153 0.34 -24.61 -1.70
CA GLY A 153 0.27 -23.73 -0.52
C GLY A 153 -1.15 -23.17 -0.24
N GLY A 154 -2.15 -23.64 -0.98
CA GLY A 154 -3.45 -23.03 -1.20
C GLY A 154 -4.21 -22.57 0.04
N ALA A 155 -4.35 -23.38 1.08
CA ALA A 155 -5.13 -22.98 2.25
C ALA A 155 -4.45 -21.86 3.06
N ARG A 156 -3.13 -21.83 3.12
CA ARG A 156 -2.35 -20.79 3.82
C ARG A 156 -2.25 -19.51 2.98
N ALA A 157 -1.98 -19.66 1.68
CA ALA A 157 -1.94 -18.54 0.75
C ALA A 157 -3.33 -17.87 0.64
N ASP A 158 -4.42 -18.62 0.46
CA ASP A 158 -5.80 -18.11 0.42
C ASP A 158 -6.17 -17.33 1.70
N THR A 159 -5.73 -17.81 2.86
CA THR A 159 -5.96 -17.12 4.13
C THR A 159 -5.17 -15.81 4.19
N LEU A 160 -3.93 -15.82 3.77
CA LEU A 160 -3.05 -14.64 3.73
C LEU A 160 -3.62 -13.57 2.79
N PHE A 161 -4.05 -13.96 1.58
CA PHE A 161 -4.70 -13.05 0.63
C PHE A 161 -6.00 -12.47 1.15
N LYS A 162 -6.83 -13.26 1.84
CA LYS A 162 -8.04 -12.76 2.51
C LYS A 162 -7.72 -11.73 3.59
N VAL A 163 -6.70 -11.99 4.41
CA VAL A 163 -6.24 -11.05 5.45
C VAL A 163 -5.75 -9.76 4.81
N ILE A 164 -4.94 -9.82 3.75
CA ILE A 164 -4.43 -8.63 3.05
C ILE A 164 -5.58 -7.85 2.40
N ALA A 165 -6.52 -8.53 1.73
CA ALA A 165 -7.69 -7.89 1.14
C ALA A 165 -8.56 -7.20 2.19
N THR A 166 -8.78 -7.85 3.34
CA THR A 166 -9.52 -7.27 4.46
C THR A 166 -8.78 -6.06 5.04
N ALA A 167 -7.49 -6.18 5.31
CA ALA A 167 -6.67 -5.08 5.80
C ALA A 167 -6.67 -3.88 4.84
N ARG A 168 -6.62 -4.14 3.53
CA ARG A 168 -6.74 -3.10 2.50
C ARG A 168 -8.09 -2.38 2.56
N ASN A 169 -9.19 -3.12 2.63
CA ASN A 169 -10.54 -2.53 2.67
C ASN A 169 -10.76 -1.71 3.95
N VAL A 170 -10.34 -2.24 5.10
CA VAL A 170 -10.37 -1.52 6.37
C VAL A 170 -9.47 -0.28 6.31
N GLY A 171 -8.25 -0.41 5.77
CA GLY A 171 -7.32 0.70 5.62
C GLY A 171 -7.88 1.84 4.76
N ILE A 172 -8.52 1.51 3.62
CA ILE A 172 -9.19 2.51 2.77
C ILE A 172 -10.31 3.22 3.56
N GLY A 173 -11.10 2.48 4.34
CA GLY A 173 -12.12 3.04 5.21
C GLY A 173 -11.55 4.03 6.24
N VAL A 174 -10.49 3.63 6.95
CA VAL A 174 -9.80 4.47 7.92
C VAL A 174 -9.23 5.73 7.27
N ILE A 175 -8.53 5.60 6.14
CA ILE A 175 -7.98 6.73 5.38
C ILE A 175 -9.11 7.70 5.00
N SER A 176 -10.23 7.21 4.49
CA SER A 176 -11.38 8.04 4.10
C SER A 176 -11.93 8.84 5.28
N VAL A 177 -12.10 8.21 6.45
CA VAL A 177 -12.54 8.89 7.66
C VAL A 177 -11.53 9.96 8.10
N LEU A 178 -10.23 9.64 8.11
CA LEU A 178 -9.18 10.59 8.47
C LEU A 178 -9.16 11.81 7.53
N LEU A 179 -9.35 11.60 6.23
CA LEU A 179 -9.43 12.70 5.24
C LEU A 179 -10.66 13.59 5.48
N ILE A 180 -11.80 13.01 5.84
CA ILE A 180 -13.02 13.76 6.20
C ILE A 180 -12.77 14.60 7.47
N ILE A 181 -12.11 14.04 8.47
CA ILE A 181 -11.74 14.77 9.70
C ILE A 181 -10.82 15.94 9.35
N ALA A 182 -9.80 15.74 8.51
CA ALA A 182 -8.92 16.80 8.07
C ALA A 182 -9.66 17.93 7.35
N LEU A 183 -10.56 17.59 6.42
CA LEU A 183 -11.43 18.56 5.75
C LEU A 183 -12.27 19.38 6.75
N PHE A 184 -12.84 18.70 7.74
CA PHE A 184 -13.63 19.36 8.77
C PHE A 184 -12.79 20.33 9.61
N LEU A 185 -11.61 19.92 10.05
CA LEU A 185 -10.70 20.76 10.86
C LEU A 185 -10.22 21.99 10.08
N ILE A 186 -9.81 21.82 8.82
CA ILE A 186 -9.42 22.95 7.97
C ILE A 186 -10.60 23.88 7.73
N SER A 187 -11.78 23.33 7.42
CA SER A 187 -12.99 24.14 7.22
C SER A 187 -13.32 24.98 8.45
N ASN A 188 -13.15 24.43 9.64
CA ASN A 188 -13.39 25.16 10.90
C ASN A 188 -12.37 26.27 11.12
N THR A 189 -11.08 26.01 10.84
CA THR A 189 -10.01 27.00 10.93
C THR A 189 -10.24 28.15 9.94
N ILE A 190 -10.53 27.85 8.69
CA ILE A 190 -10.81 28.87 7.66
C ILE A 190 -12.05 29.68 8.03
N ARG A 191 -13.07 29.05 8.61
CA ARG A 191 -14.23 29.79 9.13
C ARG A 191 -13.84 30.79 10.20
N SER A 192 -13.01 30.42 11.16
CA SER A 192 -12.48 31.30 12.17
C SER A 192 -11.73 32.50 11.57
N THR A 193 -10.89 32.23 10.56
CA THR A 193 -10.16 33.30 9.83
C THR A 193 -11.09 34.24 9.09
N ILE A 194 -12.17 33.71 8.45
CA ILE A 194 -13.19 34.54 7.77
C ILE A 194 -13.91 35.44 8.79
N TYR A 195 -14.29 34.93 9.96
CA TYR A 195 -14.90 35.75 11.03
C TYR A 195 -13.96 36.84 11.51
N ALA A 196 -12.69 36.57 11.70
CA ALA A 196 -11.70 37.56 12.09
C ALA A 196 -11.49 38.68 11.05
N ARG A 197 -11.88 38.43 9.79
CA ARG A 197 -11.77 39.38 8.65
C ARG A 197 -13.12 39.87 8.13
N LYS A 198 -14.17 39.72 8.93
CA LYS A 198 -15.54 40.03 8.48
C LYS A 198 -15.67 41.45 7.92
N THR A 199 -15.13 42.43 8.65
CA THR A 199 -15.18 43.84 8.25
C THR A 199 -14.41 44.13 6.95
N GLU A 200 -13.22 43.50 6.75
CA GLU A 200 -12.48 43.62 5.47
C GLU A 200 -13.33 43.07 4.29
N ILE A 201 -13.98 41.94 4.51
CA ILE A 201 -14.82 41.32 3.50
C ILE A 201 -16.06 42.15 3.15
N GLU A 202 -16.70 42.74 4.17
CA GLU A 202 -17.85 43.66 4.00
C GLU A 202 -17.46 44.90 3.19
N ILE A 203 -16.33 45.53 3.50
CA ILE A 203 -15.81 46.67 2.73
C ILE A 203 -15.54 46.28 1.29
N MET A 204 -14.91 45.09 1.02
CA MET A 204 -14.67 44.64 -0.33
C MET A 204 -15.98 44.41 -1.10
N GLN A 205 -17.02 43.92 -0.45
CA GLN A 205 -18.34 43.73 -1.07
C GLN A 205 -19.00 45.09 -1.39
N LEU A 206 -18.90 46.08 -0.52
CA LEU A 206 -19.45 47.43 -0.73
C LEU A 206 -18.79 48.14 -1.92
N VAL A 207 -17.46 47.92 -2.12
CA VAL A 207 -16.70 48.50 -3.23
C VAL A 207 -16.92 47.69 -4.54
N GLY A 208 -17.75 46.62 -4.52
CA GLY A 208 -18.14 45.85 -5.72
C GLY A 208 -17.14 44.74 -6.08
N ALA A 209 -16.34 44.25 -5.17
CA ALA A 209 -15.48 43.10 -5.43
C ALA A 209 -16.27 41.83 -5.72
N THR A 210 -15.86 41.08 -6.74
CA THR A 210 -16.52 39.81 -7.09
C THR A 210 -16.34 38.76 -6.02
N LYS A 211 -17.33 37.88 -5.83
CA LYS A 211 -17.25 36.75 -4.89
C LYS A 211 -16.03 35.86 -5.14
N ALA A 212 -15.62 35.69 -6.39
CA ALA A 212 -14.41 34.96 -6.75
C ALA A 212 -13.14 35.64 -6.22
N TYR A 213 -13.02 36.96 -6.37
CA TYR A 213 -11.87 37.72 -5.87
C TYR A 213 -11.70 37.60 -4.37
N ILE A 214 -12.81 37.62 -3.61
CA ILE A 214 -12.80 37.46 -2.15
C ILE A 214 -12.38 36.04 -1.74
N ARG A 215 -12.73 34.99 -2.57
CA ARG A 215 -12.47 33.58 -2.24
C ARG A 215 -11.04 33.14 -2.48
N TRP A 216 -10.36 33.69 -3.50
CA TRP A 216 -9.03 33.26 -3.91
C TRP A 216 -7.98 33.27 -2.79
N PRO A 217 -7.84 34.33 -1.96
CA PRO A 217 -6.89 34.34 -0.85
C PRO A 217 -7.10 33.18 0.12
N PHE A 218 -8.34 32.88 0.50
CA PHE A 218 -8.65 31.80 1.44
C PHE A 218 -8.41 30.41 0.84
N PHE A 219 -8.67 30.26 -0.46
CA PHE A 219 -8.33 29.01 -1.18
C PHE A 219 -6.84 28.73 -1.13
N LEU A 220 -6.02 29.75 -1.38
CA LEU A 220 -4.57 29.65 -1.30
C LEU A 220 -4.09 29.46 0.14
N GLU A 221 -4.70 30.13 1.11
CA GLU A 221 -4.41 29.96 2.53
C GLU A 221 -4.65 28.51 2.97
N GLY A 222 -5.78 27.91 2.62
CA GLY A 222 -6.05 26.49 2.87
C GLY A 222 -5.02 25.56 2.21
N GLY A 223 -4.68 25.82 0.95
CA GLY A 223 -3.66 25.05 0.23
C GLY A 223 -2.27 25.16 0.88
N LEU A 224 -1.89 26.34 1.35
CA LEU A 224 -0.64 26.54 2.09
C LEU A 224 -0.62 25.83 3.44
N ILE A 225 -1.74 25.86 4.19
CA ILE A 225 -1.88 25.08 5.44
C ILE A 225 -1.66 23.59 5.16
N GLY A 226 -2.27 23.06 4.09
CA GLY A 226 -2.11 21.68 3.69
C GLY A 226 -0.68 21.33 3.25
N LEU A 227 -0.04 22.21 2.49
CA LEU A 227 1.34 22.04 2.04
C LEU A 227 2.33 22.05 3.21
N ILE A 228 2.25 23.09 4.06
CA ILE A 228 3.13 23.20 5.24
C ILE A 228 2.86 22.04 6.21
N GLY A 229 1.58 21.67 6.40
CA GLY A 229 1.17 20.55 7.23
C GLY A 229 1.68 19.19 6.71
N SER A 230 2.05 19.07 5.43
CA SER A 230 2.62 17.84 4.90
C SER A 230 4.12 17.68 5.13
N ILE A 231 4.86 18.74 5.43
CA ILE A 231 6.33 18.71 5.57
C ILE A 231 6.74 17.80 6.73
N LEU A 232 6.19 18.03 7.91
CA LEU A 232 6.54 17.26 9.12
C LEU A 232 6.22 15.76 8.96
N PRO A 233 5.02 15.35 8.53
CA PRO A 233 4.72 13.92 8.33
C PRO A 233 5.58 13.28 7.26
N ILE A 234 5.89 13.96 6.17
CA ILE A 234 6.80 13.45 5.14
C ILE A 234 8.18 13.16 5.76
N THR A 235 8.74 14.13 6.49
CA THR A 235 10.06 14.00 7.13
C THR A 235 10.07 12.85 8.13
N LEU A 236 9.06 12.77 9.00
CA LEU A 236 8.94 11.69 9.99
C LEU A 236 8.78 10.33 9.32
N LEU A 237 7.99 10.24 8.25
CA LEU A 237 7.80 9.02 7.51
C LEU A 237 9.10 8.55 6.84
N TRP A 238 9.91 9.45 6.28
CA TRP A 238 11.22 9.12 5.74
C TRP A 238 12.13 8.53 6.80
N ILE A 239 12.24 9.16 7.96
CA ILE A 239 13.08 8.69 9.08
C ILE A 239 12.59 7.31 9.55
N LEU A 240 11.29 7.18 9.82
CA LEU A 240 10.69 5.95 10.31
C LEU A 240 10.85 4.81 9.30
N TYR A 241 10.55 5.07 8.02
CA TYR A 241 10.64 4.05 6.99
C TYR A 241 12.07 3.55 6.77
N LEU A 242 13.06 4.45 6.74
CA LEU A 242 14.46 4.07 6.60
C LEU A 242 14.95 3.26 7.80
N TRP A 243 14.48 3.58 9.00
CA TRP A 243 14.81 2.83 10.21
C TRP A 243 14.20 1.42 10.17
N VAL A 244 12.92 1.30 9.82
CA VAL A 244 12.22 0.02 9.64
C VAL A 244 12.84 -0.79 8.50
N TYR A 245 13.19 -0.16 7.39
CA TYR A 245 13.79 -0.83 6.24
C TYR A 245 15.16 -1.46 6.59
N LYS A 246 16.01 -0.72 7.30
CA LYS A 246 17.30 -1.24 7.77
C LYS A 246 17.15 -2.39 8.76
N GLY A 247 16.33 -2.21 9.80
CA GLY A 247 16.08 -3.28 10.78
C GLY A 247 15.33 -4.47 10.21
N GLY A 248 14.41 -4.23 9.26
CA GLY A 248 13.67 -5.27 8.58
C GLY A 248 14.53 -6.08 7.60
N SER A 249 15.52 -5.45 6.93
CA SER A 249 16.44 -6.17 6.06
C SER A 249 17.22 -7.24 6.81
N ASP A 250 17.59 -6.98 8.05
CA ASP A 250 18.31 -7.94 8.91
C ASP A 250 17.37 -9.06 9.39
N PHE A 251 16.12 -8.74 9.70
CA PHE A 251 15.10 -9.72 10.11
C PHE A 251 14.69 -10.67 8.99
N PHE A 252 14.61 -10.16 7.75
CA PHE A 252 14.28 -10.94 6.56
C PHE A 252 15.51 -11.51 5.84
N ALA A 253 16.72 -11.31 6.39
CA ALA A 253 17.94 -11.87 5.85
C ALA A 253 17.85 -13.41 5.89
N GLY A 254 17.75 -14.03 4.71
CA GLY A 254 17.57 -15.48 4.56
C GLY A 254 16.14 -15.93 4.25
N SER A 255 15.20 -15.01 4.16
CA SER A 255 13.87 -15.28 3.60
C SER A 255 13.71 -14.59 2.23
N ASN A 256 12.82 -15.14 1.39
CA ASN A 256 12.51 -14.54 0.08
C ASN A 256 11.60 -13.28 0.20
N PHE A 257 11.32 -12.83 1.42
CA PHE A 257 10.50 -11.65 1.66
C PHE A 257 11.36 -10.40 1.73
N SER A 258 10.90 -9.35 1.05
CA SER A 258 11.57 -8.05 1.05
C SER A 258 10.59 -6.91 1.27
N LEU A 259 11.04 -5.89 2.01
CA LEU A 259 10.31 -4.63 2.08
C LEU A 259 10.50 -3.86 0.78
N LEU A 260 9.55 -3.00 0.46
CA LEU A 260 9.62 -2.16 -0.72
C LEU A 260 10.86 -1.26 -0.63
N ALA A 261 11.67 -1.20 -1.69
CA ALA A 261 12.84 -0.33 -1.71
C ALA A 261 12.45 1.14 -1.46
N PRO A 262 13.16 1.87 -0.58
CA PRO A 262 12.84 3.27 -0.27
C PRO A 262 12.73 4.16 -1.51
N ASN A 263 13.62 3.97 -2.48
CA ASN A 263 13.59 4.63 -3.79
C ASN A 263 13.02 3.68 -4.86
N PRO A 264 12.04 4.08 -5.65
CA PRO A 264 11.37 5.38 -5.76
C PRO A 264 10.11 5.55 -4.87
N PHE A 265 9.81 4.59 -3.98
CA PHE A 265 8.56 4.54 -3.23
C PHE A 265 8.32 5.80 -2.37
N LEU A 266 9.30 6.18 -1.53
CA LEU A 266 9.17 7.33 -0.63
C LEU A 266 9.01 8.65 -1.39
N TYR A 267 9.66 8.82 -2.53
CA TYR A 267 9.48 10.02 -3.36
C TYR A 267 8.05 10.12 -3.88
N ARG A 268 7.51 9.01 -4.42
CA ARG A 268 6.11 8.97 -4.92
C ARG A 268 5.13 9.25 -3.80
N LEU A 269 5.34 8.65 -2.65
CA LEU A 269 4.50 8.85 -1.47
C LEU A 269 4.56 10.29 -0.96
N SER A 270 5.76 10.91 -0.92
CA SER A 270 5.92 12.30 -0.51
C SER A 270 5.15 13.27 -1.41
N TRP A 271 5.25 13.11 -2.73
CA TRP A 271 4.49 13.91 -3.68
C TRP A 271 2.98 13.69 -3.55
N ALA A 272 2.55 12.45 -3.35
CA ALA A 272 1.15 12.13 -3.11
C ALA A 272 0.64 12.79 -1.83
N MET A 273 1.39 12.72 -0.72
CA MET A 273 1.03 13.35 0.55
C MET A 273 0.96 14.87 0.44
N ALA A 274 1.93 15.51 -0.22
CA ALA A 274 1.91 16.95 -0.47
C ALA A 274 0.71 17.36 -1.33
N GLY A 275 0.43 16.61 -2.40
CA GLY A 275 -0.73 16.82 -3.27
C GLY A 275 -2.06 16.67 -2.52
N VAL A 276 -2.22 15.61 -1.74
CA VAL A 276 -3.40 15.37 -0.90
C VAL A 276 -3.56 16.48 0.13
N GLY A 277 -2.48 16.92 0.80
CA GLY A 277 -2.49 18.02 1.74
C GLY A 277 -3.00 19.32 1.10
N ILE A 278 -2.46 19.69 -0.06
CA ILE A 278 -2.90 20.87 -0.82
C ILE A 278 -4.37 20.76 -1.21
N LEU A 279 -4.80 19.61 -1.73
CA LEU A 279 -6.18 19.37 -2.16
C LEU A 279 -7.14 19.51 -0.97
N ILE A 280 -6.87 18.81 0.14
CA ILE A 280 -7.73 18.84 1.33
C ILE A 280 -7.80 20.26 1.88
N GLY A 281 -6.66 20.96 1.94
CA GLY A 281 -6.60 22.35 2.40
C GLY A 281 -7.43 23.29 1.53
N SER A 282 -7.25 23.21 0.24
CA SER A 282 -7.97 24.05 -0.75
C SER A 282 -9.47 23.75 -0.77
N PHE A 283 -9.86 22.47 -0.80
CA PHE A 283 -11.27 22.07 -0.79
C PHE A 283 -11.96 22.40 0.54
N GLY A 284 -11.29 22.17 1.66
CA GLY A 284 -11.79 22.55 3.00
C GLY A 284 -12.10 24.03 3.09
N SER A 285 -11.24 24.87 2.52
CA SER A 285 -11.46 26.31 2.41
C SER A 285 -12.69 26.66 1.57
N ILE A 286 -12.84 26.08 0.39
CA ILE A 286 -14.00 26.32 -0.48
C ILE A 286 -15.32 25.94 0.24
N PHE A 287 -15.32 24.81 0.93
CA PHE A 287 -16.52 24.32 1.62
C PHE A 287 -16.93 25.25 2.76
N SER A 288 -15.97 25.75 3.51
CA SER A 288 -16.21 26.76 4.57
C SER A 288 -16.82 28.02 4.03
N MET A 289 -16.33 28.53 2.89
CA MET A 289 -16.77 29.80 2.32
C MET A 289 -18.15 29.73 1.64
N ARG A 290 -18.51 28.58 1.03
CA ARG A 290 -19.84 28.45 0.40
C ARG A 290 -20.98 28.70 1.38
N ARG A 291 -20.79 28.31 2.65
CA ARG A 291 -21.81 28.48 3.69
C ARG A 291 -21.88 29.92 4.22
N PHE A 292 -20.76 30.65 4.17
CA PHE A 292 -20.68 32.02 4.67
C PHE A 292 -21.16 33.08 3.67
N LEU A 293 -20.88 32.89 2.37
CA LEU A 293 -21.25 33.84 1.31
C LEU A 293 -22.64 33.57 0.70
N LYS A 294 -23.42 32.65 1.27
CA LYS A 294 -24.80 32.36 0.86
C LYS A 294 -25.83 33.21 1.60
N LYS A 295 -25.40 33.97 2.59
CA LYS A 295 -26.13 35.06 3.24
C LYS A 295 -25.70 36.38 2.65
#